data_d3bad86ae87664a2f79342ab83525ccf
#
_entry.id   d3bad86ae87664a2f79342ab83525ccf
#
_cell.length_a   1.000
_cell.length_b   1.000
_cell.length_c   1.000
_cell.angle_alpha   90.00
_cell.angle_beta   90.00
_cell.angle_gamma   90.00
#
_symmetry.space_group_name_H-M   'P 1'
#
loop_
_entity.id
_entity.type
_entity.pdbx_description
1 polymer ?
#
loop_
_entity_poly.entity_id
_entity_poly.type
_entity_poly.pdbx_seq_one_letter_code
_entity_poly.pdbx_strand_id
1 'polypeptide(L)'
;MVLLFSLAGAALVGLYLLRFPFVRATVFDPAATFQYVVPLTVPLIAFMFERVEHVREANFFQHGVDFLVFGLAVGRVVGDVPYVSGHTLILSYILLQSKSRLVRISAIVVLVQTLFLKYFMWHDFVTSNVGIALGSILAALVVLSKKILDSKTFPPD
;
A
#
# COMPACT_ATOMS: atom_id res chain seq x y z
N MET A 1 -12.53 -14.96 7.67
CA MET A 1 -11.88 -13.64 7.63
C MET A 1 -11.30 -13.30 6.25
N VAL A 2 -10.50 -14.17 5.62
CA VAL A 2 -9.92 -13.91 4.26
C VAL A 2 -11.02 -13.61 3.25
N LEU A 3 -12.11 -14.39 3.24
CA LEU A 3 -13.25 -14.19 2.34
C LEU A 3 -13.94 -12.82 2.57
N LEU A 4 -14.08 -12.39 3.82
CA LEU A 4 -14.67 -11.11 4.19
C LEU A 4 -13.80 -9.92 3.72
N PHE A 5 -12.47 -10.00 3.85
CA PHE A 5 -11.55 -8.99 3.36
C PHE A 5 -11.50 -8.94 1.83
N SER A 6 -11.54 -10.12 1.17
CA SER A 6 -11.61 -10.18 -0.30
C SER A 6 -12.93 -9.62 -0.84
N LEU A 7 -14.05 -9.90 -0.17
CA LEU A 7 -15.36 -9.33 -0.52
C LEU A 7 -15.44 -7.84 -0.22
N ALA A 8 -14.89 -7.38 0.90
CA ALA A 8 -14.82 -5.96 1.23
C ALA A 8 -13.91 -5.20 0.24
N GLY A 9 -12.78 -5.77 -0.13
CA GLY A 9 -11.89 -5.22 -1.17
C GLY A 9 -12.59 -5.15 -2.54
N ALA A 10 -13.25 -6.23 -2.95
CA ALA A 10 -14.00 -6.26 -4.19
C ALA A 10 -15.19 -5.29 -4.18
N ALA A 11 -15.90 -5.16 -3.05
CA ALA A 11 -16.98 -4.19 -2.88
C ALA A 11 -16.48 -2.76 -2.92
N LEU A 12 -15.35 -2.44 -2.29
CA LEU A 12 -14.72 -1.13 -2.34
C LEU A 12 -14.29 -0.77 -3.77
N VAL A 13 -13.66 -1.71 -4.49
CA VAL A 13 -13.31 -1.52 -5.89
C VAL A 13 -14.57 -1.35 -6.74
N GLY A 14 -15.60 -2.14 -6.51
CA GLY A 14 -16.88 -2.02 -7.21
C GLY A 14 -17.59 -0.69 -6.98
N LEU A 15 -17.69 -0.25 -5.71
CA LEU A 15 -18.26 1.05 -5.35
C LEU A 15 -17.46 2.21 -5.95
N TYR A 16 -16.15 2.08 -5.95
CA TYR A 16 -15.24 3.02 -6.55
C TYR A 16 -15.47 3.14 -8.08
N LEU A 17 -15.52 2.03 -8.79
CA LEU A 17 -15.79 1.99 -10.23
C LEU A 17 -17.17 2.56 -10.61
N LEU A 18 -18.17 2.42 -9.73
CA LEU A 18 -19.51 2.95 -9.96
C LEU A 18 -19.61 4.46 -9.75
N ARG A 19 -18.85 5.01 -8.80
CA ARG A 19 -18.98 6.41 -8.39
C ARG A 19 -18.10 7.39 -9.19
N PHE A 20 -17.01 6.91 -9.78
CA PHE A 20 -16.02 7.77 -10.45
C PHE A 20 -15.85 7.40 -11.93
N PRO A 21 -16.54 8.10 -12.85
CA PRO A 21 -16.44 7.84 -14.29
C PRO A 21 -15.02 8.01 -14.85
N PHE A 22 -14.20 8.87 -14.23
CA PHE A 22 -12.79 9.03 -14.61
C PHE A 22 -11.97 7.76 -14.35
N VAL A 23 -12.19 7.12 -13.20
CA VAL A 23 -11.56 5.85 -12.87
C VAL A 23 -12.09 4.72 -13.74
N ARG A 24 -13.36 4.78 -14.10
CA ARG A 24 -13.95 3.88 -15.09
C ARG A 24 -13.14 3.90 -16.40
N ALA A 25 -12.90 5.08 -16.95
CA ALA A 25 -12.14 5.22 -18.18
C ALA A 25 -10.71 4.66 -18.04
N THR A 26 -10.05 4.91 -16.91
CA THR A 26 -8.68 4.47 -16.66
C THR A 26 -8.58 2.96 -16.40
N VAL A 27 -9.55 2.38 -15.69
CA VAL A 27 -9.56 0.93 -15.39
C VAL A 27 -10.01 0.11 -16.59
N PHE A 28 -10.85 0.66 -17.46
CA PHE A 28 -11.26 0.00 -18.70
C PHE A 28 -10.36 0.29 -19.90
N ASP A 29 -9.37 1.20 -19.74
CA ASP A 29 -8.27 1.30 -20.69
C ASP A 29 -7.31 0.11 -20.44
N PRO A 30 -7.22 -0.85 -21.38
CA PRO A 30 -6.37 -2.02 -21.21
C PRO A 30 -4.91 -1.66 -20.95
N ALA A 31 -4.40 -0.60 -21.56
CA ALA A 31 -3.02 -0.16 -21.41
C ALA A 31 -2.78 0.39 -19.99
N ALA A 32 -3.66 1.24 -19.48
CA ALA A 32 -3.58 1.78 -18.14
C ALA A 32 -3.74 0.69 -17.08
N THR A 33 -4.72 -0.21 -17.24
CA THR A 33 -4.95 -1.32 -16.33
C THR A 33 -3.75 -2.25 -16.27
N PHE A 34 -3.18 -2.60 -17.40
CA PHE A 34 -2.02 -3.48 -17.46
C PHE A 34 -0.76 -2.85 -16.86
N GLN A 35 -0.56 -1.56 -17.06
CA GLN A 35 0.63 -0.86 -16.60
C GLN A 35 0.61 -0.51 -15.10
N TYR A 36 -0.56 -0.32 -14.52
CA TYR A 36 -0.68 0.25 -13.16
C TYR A 36 -1.39 -0.65 -12.16
N VAL A 37 -2.54 -1.19 -12.52
CA VAL A 37 -3.39 -1.91 -11.57
C VAL A 37 -2.88 -3.33 -11.38
N VAL A 38 -2.62 -4.04 -12.48
CA VAL A 38 -2.21 -5.45 -12.42
C VAL A 38 -0.87 -5.64 -11.68
N PRO A 39 0.19 -4.88 -11.98
CA PRO A 39 1.44 -5.06 -11.24
C PRO A 39 1.33 -4.78 -9.74
N LEU A 40 0.52 -3.77 -9.35
CA LEU A 40 0.31 -3.43 -7.95
C LEU A 40 -0.44 -4.51 -7.17
N THR A 41 -1.38 -5.21 -7.82
CA THR A 41 -2.20 -6.23 -7.15
C THR A 41 -1.37 -7.38 -6.60
N VAL A 42 -0.29 -7.76 -7.26
CA VAL A 42 0.55 -8.89 -6.85
C VAL A 42 1.19 -8.68 -5.47
N PRO A 43 2.02 -7.64 -5.24
CA PRO A 43 2.61 -7.41 -3.92
C PRO A 43 1.55 -7.05 -2.87
N LEU A 44 0.47 -6.38 -3.27
CA LEU A 44 -0.61 -6.00 -2.36
C LEU A 44 -1.35 -7.21 -1.82
N ILE A 45 -1.82 -8.10 -2.68
CA ILE A 45 -2.54 -9.32 -2.29
C ILE A 45 -1.63 -10.22 -1.45
N ALA A 46 -0.38 -10.43 -1.89
CA ALA A 46 0.58 -11.23 -1.15
C ALA A 46 0.85 -10.66 0.25
N PHE A 47 0.97 -9.34 0.39
CA PHE A 47 1.13 -8.68 1.68
C PHE A 47 -0.11 -8.82 2.56
N MET A 48 -1.32 -8.72 2.00
CA MET A 48 -2.56 -8.93 2.74
C MET A 48 -2.65 -10.37 3.29
N PHE A 49 -2.26 -11.37 2.51
CA PHE A 49 -2.18 -12.75 3.00
C PHE A 49 -1.17 -12.89 4.13
N GLU A 50 0.02 -12.33 3.99
CA GLU A 50 1.02 -12.29 5.05
C GLU A 50 0.48 -11.65 6.33
N ARG A 51 -0.29 -10.56 6.21
CA ARG A 51 -0.92 -9.90 7.37
C ARG A 51 -1.99 -10.76 8.02
N VAL A 52 -2.76 -11.50 7.25
CA VAL A 52 -3.79 -12.41 7.79
C VAL A 52 -3.13 -13.57 8.56
N GLU A 53 -2.07 -14.14 8.03
CA GLU A 53 -1.31 -15.21 8.71
C GLU A 53 -0.73 -14.73 10.05
N HIS A 54 -0.27 -13.48 10.13
CA HIS A 54 0.37 -12.89 11.31
C HIS A 54 -0.54 -11.94 12.11
N VAL A 55 -1.85 -12.02 11.93
CA VAL A 55 -2.82 -11.14 12.62
C VAL A 55 -2.66 -11.15 14.15
N ARG A 56 -2.33 -12.31 14.73
CA ARG A 56 -2.15 -12.44 16.18
C ARG A 56 -0.88 -11.78 16.72
N GLU A 57 0.11 -11.56 15.86
CA GLU A 57 1.38 -10.93 16.22
C GLU A 57 1.35 -9.40 16.04
N ALA A 58 0.35 -8.90 15.34
CA ALA A 58 0.21 -7.48 15.07
C ALA A 58 -0.48 -6.78 16.25
N ASN A 59 0.11 -5.68 16.72
CA ASN A 59 -0.51 -4.84 17.72
C ASN A 59 -1.58 -3.92 17.09
N PHE A 60 -2.44 -3.34 17.93
CA PHE A 60 -3.50 -2.42 17.52
C PHE A 60 -2.95 -1.22 16.72
N PHE A 61 -1.81 -0.69 17.10
CA PHE A 61 -1.15 0.42 16.42
C PHE A 61 -0.77 0.05 14.99
N GLN A 62 -0.22 -1.15 14.77
CA GLN A 62 0.14 -1.62 13.43
C GLN A 62 -1.10 -1.73 12.53
N HIS A 63 -2.20 -2.27 13.03
CA HIS A 63 -3.46 -2.32 12.27
C HIS A 63 -3.98 -0.92 11.93
N GLY A 64 -3.86 0.04 12.87
CA GLY A 64 -4.21 1.43 12.64
C GLY A 64 -3.38 2.07 11.50
N VAL A 65 -2.07 1.81 11.50
CA VAL A 65 -1.19 2.32 10.42
C VAL A 65 -1.46 1.61 9.09
N ASP A 66 -1.67 0.30 9.09
CA ASP A 66 -2.07 -0.44 7.87
C ASP A 66 -3.35 0.19 7.27
N PHE A 67 -4.36 0.43 8.10
CA PHE A 67 -5.60 1.08 7.68
C PHE A 67 -5.37 2.50 7.15
N LEU A 68 -4.52 3.29 7.80
CA LEU A 68 -4.17 4.64 7.37
C LEU A 68 -3.48 4.64 6.01
N VAL A 69 -2.51 3.75 5.78
CA VAL A 69 -1.80 3.62 4.50
C VAL A 69 -2.76 3.30 3.36
N PHE A 70 -3.63 2.31 3.57
CA PHE A 70 -4.64 1.94 2.56
C PHE A 70 -5.68 3.05 2.38
N GLY A 71 -6.13 3.68 3.46
CA GLY A 71 -7.06 4.80 3.43
C GLY A 71 -6.51 6.00 2.66
N LEU A 72 -5.25 6.37 2.87
CA LEU A 72 -4.59 7.45 2.13
C LEU A 72 -4.42 7.12 0.65
N ALA A 73 -4.03 5.88 0.34
CA ALA A 73 -3.85 5.46 -1.04
C ALA A 73 -5.18 5.43 -1.82
N VAL A 74 -6.25 4.96 -1.19
CA VAL A 74 -7.61 5.00 -1.76
C VAL A 74 -8.15 6.42 -1.76
N GLY A 75 -7.95 7.17 -0.68
CA GLY A 75 -8.40 8.56 -0.54
C GLY A 75 -7.81 9.50 -1.59
N ARG A 76 -6.57 9.26 -2.05
CA ARG A 76 -5.98 9.96 -3.19
C ARG A 76 -6.87 9.86 -4.43
N VAL A 77 -7.39 8.67 -4.68
CA VAL A 77 -8.17 8.39 -5.88
C VAL A 77 -9.60 8.90 -5.73
N VAL A 78 -10.12 8.97 -4.50
CA VAL A 78 -11.50 9.37 -4.17
C VAL A 78 -11.62 10.86 -3.86
N GLY A 79 -10.57 11.45 -3.29
CA GLY A 79 -10.66 12.75 -2.62
C GLY A 79 -9.75 13.84 -3.18
N ASP A 80 -9.15 13.67 -4.37
CA ASP A 80 -8.22 14.67 -4.94
C ASP A 80 -7.12 15.15 -3.98
N VAL A 81 -6.59 14.25 -3.14
CA VAL A 81 -5.42 14.58 -2.31
C VAL A 81 -4.21 14.74 -3.26
N PRO A 82 -3.83 15.97 -3.65
CA PRO A 82 -3.07 16.18 -4.89
C PRO A 82 -1.59 15.81 -4.81
N TYR A 83 -1.04 15.55 -3.62
CA TYR A 83 0.41 15.54 -3.43
C TYR A 83 1.02 14.17 -3.10
N VAL A 84 0.24 13.09 -3.08
CA VAL A 84 0.75 11.76 -2.70
C VAL A 84 0.42 10.72 -3.76
N SER A 85 1.39 9.98 -4.25
CA SER A 85 1.13 8.82 -5.09
C SER A 85 0.75 7.60 -4.25
N GLY A 86 -0.49 7.13 -4.38
CA GLY A 86 -0.95 5.94 -3.65
C GLY A 86 -0.14 4.68 -3.97
N HIS A 87 0.31 4.51 -5.21
CA HIS A 87 1.15 3.37 -5.60
C HIS A 87 2.49 3.36 -4.88
N THR A 88 3.21 4.48 -4.90
CA THR A 88 4.52 4.58 -4.26
C THR A 88 4.42 4.54 -2.74
N LEU A 89 3.35 5.08 -2.17
CA LEU A 89 3.04 4.99 -0.74
C LEU A 89 2.88 3.54 -0.29
N ILE A 90 1.99 2.79 -0.95
CA ILE A 90 1.73 1.39 -0.59
C ILE A 90 2.98 0.53 -0.82
N LEU A 91 3.64 0.67 -1.96
CA LEU A 91 4.79 -0.18 -2.30
C LEU A 91 5.98 0.03 -1.37
N SER A 92 6.29 1.29 -1.00
CA SER A 92 7.34 1.58 -0.03
C SER A 92 6.99 1.07 1.37
N TYR A 93 5.73 1.18 1.77
CA TYR A 93 5.26 0.59 3.02
C TYR A 93 5.38 -0.93 3.04
N ILE A 94 4.88 -1.62 2.02
CA ILE A 94 4.98 -3.08 1.87
C ILE A 94 6.44 -3.54 1.91
N LEU A 95 7.31 -2.87 1.17
CA LEU A 95 8.73 -3.18 1.10
C LEU A 95 9.39 -3.22 2.48
N LEU A 96 9.04 -2.28 3.35
CA LEU A 96 9.64 -2.14 4.67
C LEU A 96 8.92 -2.98 5.76
N GLN A 97 7.65 -3.32 5.57
CA GLN A 97 6.85 -4.02 6.57
C GLN A 97 6.69 -5.52 6.31
N SER A 98 6.89 -5.99 5.09
CA SER A 98 6.77 -7.41 4.77
C SER A 98 7.92 -8.22 5.36
N LYS A 99 7.62 -9.35 5.97
CA LYS A 99 8.59 -10.35 6.42
C LYS A 99 9.03 -11.25 5.26
N SER A 100 8.14 -11.48 4.29
CA SER A 100 8.38 -12.35 3.14
C SER A 100 9.36 -11.71 2.15
N ARG A 101 10.45 -12.44 1.84
CA ARG A 101 11.42 -12.00 0.84
C ARG A 101 10.79 -11.86 -0.56
N LEU A 102 9.88 -12.76 -0.91
CA LEU A 102 9.21 -12.74 -2.21
C LEU A 102 8.30 -11.51 -2.35
N VAL A 103 7.55 -11.18 -1.30
CA VAL A 103 6.69 -9.98 -1.28
C VAL A 103 7.55 -8.72 -1.41
N ARG A 104 8.68 -8.65 -0.71
CA ARG A 104 9.61 -7.50 -0.83
C ARG A 104 10.19 -7.37 -2.24
N ILE A 105 10.63 -8.47 -2.85
CA ILE A 105 11.16 -8.45 -4.21
C ILE A 105 10.07 -7.99 -5.20
N SER A 106 8.86 -8.53 -5.11
CA SER A 106 7.75 -8.10 -5.97
C SER A 106 7.43 -6.62 -5.79
N ALA A 107 7.43 -6.13 -4.55
CA ALA A 107 7.22 -4.70 -4.27
C ALA A 107 8.32 -3.81 -4.88
N ILE A 108 9.59 -4.23 -4.82
CA ILE A 108 10.70 -3.50 -5.45
C ILE A 108 10.50 -3.44 -6.96
N VAL A 109 10.23 -4.57 -7.62
CA VAL A 109 10.07 -4.63 -9.07
C VAL A 109 8.94 -3.70 -9.51
N VAL A 110 7.79 -3.76 -8.85
CA VAL A 110 6.63 -2.92 -9.18
C VAL A 110 6.89 -1.45 -8.85
N LEU A 111 7.61 -1.16 -7.75
CA LEU A 111 8.00 0.21 -7.39
C LEU A 111 8.91 0.82 -8.46
N VAL A 112 9.93 0.10 -8.90
CA VAL A 112 10.85 0.55 -9.96
C VAL A 112 10.07 0.80 -11.26
N GLN A 113 9.21 -0.12 -11.67
CA GLN A 113 8.34 0.06 -12.83
C GLN A 113 7.45 1.31 -12.69
N THR A 114 6.81 1.48 -11.53
CA THR A 114 5.94 2.64 -11.25
C THR A 114 6.72 3.95 -11.32
N LEU A 115 7.91 4.00 -10.74
CA LEU A 115 8.77 5.19 -10.77
C LEU A 115 9.25 5.50 -12.18
N PHE A 116 9.63 4.47 -12.95
CA PHE A 116 10.01 4.65 -14.34
C PHE A 116 8.88 5.32 -15.15
N LEU A 117 7.67 4.76 -15.06
CA LEU A 117 6.51 5.31 -15.77
C LEU A 117 6.18 6.73 -15.31
N LYS A 118 6.20 7.00 -13.99
CA LYS A 118 5.90 8.30 -13.45
C LYS A 118 6.96 9.36 -13.79
N TYR A 119 8.22 9.00 -13.72
CA TYR A 119 9.31 9.95 -13.98
C TYR A 119 9.50 10.24 -15.47
N PHE A 120 9.49 9.23 -16.31
CA PHE A 120 9.81 9.39 -17.72
C PHE A 120 8.60 9.65 -18.62
N MET A 121 7.43 9.11 -18.28
CA MET A 121 6.24 9.28 -19.10
C MET A 121 5.31 10.39 -18.61
N TRP A 122 5.21 10.58 -17.28
CA TRP A 122 4.27 11.56 -16.71
C TRP A 122 4.92 12.76 -16.05
N HIS A 123 6.24 12.76 -15.92
CA HIS A 123 6.99 13.81 -15.24
C HIS A 123 6.50 14.13 -13.82
N ASP A 124 5.94 13.11 -13.14
CA ASP A 124 5.37 13.22 -11.80
C ASP A 124 6.39 12.83 -10.73
N PHE A 125 7.38 13.67 -10.53
CA PHE A 125 8.44 13.46 -9.53
C PHE A 125 7.98 13.72 -8.11
N VAL A 126 7.21 14.80 -7.91
CA VAL A 126 6.87 15.30 -6.57
C VAL A 126 5.97 14.29 -5.84
N THR A 127 4.84 13.91 -6.42
CA THR A 127 3.88 13.02 -5.76
C THR A 127 4.47 11.63 -5.50
N SER A 128 5.37 11.19 -6.38
CA SER A 128 6.04 9.90 -6.24
C SER A 128 6.99 9.89 -5.05
N ASN A 129 7.83 10.92 -4.92
CA ASN A 129 8.79 11.03 -3.81
C ASN A 129 8.08 11.26 -2.47
N VAL A 130 7.02 12.06 -2.45
CA VAL A 130 6.19 12.25 -1.24
C VAL A 130 5.54 10.93 -0.83
N GLY A 131 5.05 10.12 -1.77
CA GLY A 131 4.50 8.81 -1.49
C GLY A 131 5.53 7.85 -0.87
N ILE A 132 6.75 7.81 -1.42
CA ILE A 132 7.85 7.00 -0.87
C ILE A 132 8.20 7.46 0.55
N ALA A 133 8.40 8.76 0.74
CA ALA A 133 8.77 9.31 2.05
C ALA A 133 7.71 8.99 3.10
N LEU A 134 6.45 9.24 2.80
CA LEU A 134 5.34 8.99 3.71
C LEU A 134 5.18 7.50 4.03
N GLY A 135 5.24 6.61 3.03
CA GLY A 135 5.19 5.17 3.25
C GLY A 135 6.34 4.66 4.11
N SER A 136 7.53 5.21 3.91
CA SER A 136 8.72 4.87 4.70
C SER A 136 8.61 5.36 6.15
N ILE A 137 8.12 6.58 6.37
CA ILE A 137 7.89 7.14 7.71
C ILE A 137 6.86 6.30 8.47
N LEU A 138 5.73 5.97 7.85
CA LEU A 138 4.70 5.15 8.47
C LEU A 138 5.21 3.74 8.81
N ALA A 139 6.02 3.16 7.95
CA ALA A 139 6.67 1.89 8.22
C ALA A 139 7.65 1.98 9.41
N ALA A 140 8.46 3.04 9.47
CA ALA A 140 9.38 3.27 10.58
C ALA A 140 8.66 3.45 11.92
N LEU A 141 7.52 4.14 11.94
CA LEU A 141 6.69 4.30 13.14
C LEU A 141 6.17 2.95 13.67
N VAL A 142 5.78 2.02 12.79
CA VAL A 142 5.39 0.66 13.21
C VAL A 142 6.55 -0.09 13.84
N VAL A 143 7.75 -0.02 13.25
CA VAL A 143 8.92 -0.69 13.81
C VAL A 143 9.28 -0.10 15.17
N LEU A 144 9.24 1.23 15.30
CA LEU A 144 9.53 1.92 16.55
C LEU A 144 8.53 1.55 17.65
N SER A 145 7.24 1.52 17.32
CA SER A 145 6.19 1.14 18.27
C SER A 145 6.38 -0.27 18.83
N LYS A 146 6.79 -1.21 17.98
CA LYS A 146 7.11 -2.59 18.41
C LYS A 146 8.26 -2.60 19.40
N LYS A 147 9.36 -1.93 19.08
CA LYS A 147 10.52 -1.84 19.99
C LYS A 147 10.17 -1.28 21.36
N ILE A 148 9.33 -0.23 21.41
CA ILE A 148 8.89 0.38 22.67
C ILE A 148 8.01 -0.59 23.48
N LEU A 149 7.16 -1.36 22.82
CA LEU A 149 6.32 -2.34 23.50
C LEU A 149 7.15 -3.50 24.04
N ASP A 150 8.08 -4.03 23.25
CA ASP A 150 8.95 -5.13 23.64
C ASP A 150 9.86 -4.72 24.83
N SER A 151 10.36 -3.49 24.85
CA SER A 151 11.19 -2.99 25.96
C SER A 151 10.44 -2.81 27.28
N LYS A 152 9.11 -2.66 27.25
CA LYS A 152 8.28 -2.56 28.45
C LYS A 152 7.88 -3.93 29.02
N THR A 153 7.85 -4.95 28.19
CA THR A 153 7.47 -6.31 28.59
C THR A 153 8.63 -7.10 29.19
N PHE A 154 9.87 -6.74 28.85
CA PHE A 154 11.09 -7.33 29.41
C PHE A 154 12.03 -6.22 29.86
N PRO A 155 11.89 -5.73 31.12
CA PRO A 155 12.90 -4.83 31.68
C PRO A 155 14.25 -5.56 31.71
N PRO A 156 15.36 -4.90 31.37
CA PRO A 156 16.68 -5.50 31.50
C PRO A 156 16.93 -5.81 32.98
N ASP A 157 17.36 -7.06 33.28
CA ASP A 157 17.82 -7.51 34.57
C ASP A 157 19.04 -6.69 35.07
#